data_0a109b0a6eb33c5afb060ac66f0984bf
#
_entry.id   0a109b0a6eb33c5afb060ac66f0984bf
#
_cell.length_a   1.000
_cell.length_b   1.000
_cell.length_c   1.000
_cell.angle_alpha   90.00
_cell.angle_beta   90.00
_cell.angle_gamma   90.00
#
_symmetry.space_group_name_H-M   'P 1'
#
loop_
_entity.id
_entity.type
_entity.pdbx_description
1 polymer ?
#
loop_
_entity_poly.entity_id
_entity_poly.type
_entity_poly.pdbx_seq_one_letter_code
_entity_poly.pdbx_strand_id
1 'polypeptide(L)'
;METLELFYPQIAARAGPYTFDRGVEIEVYSAKTSYFDWAKIRFTEQFQPKLTLARKDPAAIELGYNDVFEEVFSGYVAKPYNGGGFMDEITLKDEMLLLEETQINNTFLDTTPQEMISYFLAQAGLSKMKLSATGYPERKRLPIRQMNVIEAINAVHAAWNIKQPFFFSGGVFYWGEKPEQEKTYIFEYGVNIIALTRVGGAWELETVSAPFVRHSHKISVKHPKVSGEFEVAKVVSATNDNGFIRTKIYF
;
A
#
# COMPACT_ATOMS: atom_id res chain seq x y z
N MET A 1 -5.51 28.75 1.12
CA MET A 1 -5.70 27.47 0.39
C MET A 1 -4.62 27.45 -0.67
N GLU A 2 -3.73 26.49 -0.62
CA GLU A 2 -2.67 26.34 -1.62
C GLU A 2 -3.22 25.57 -2.80
N THR A 3 -3.04 26.06 -4.03
CA THR A 3 -3.44 25.36 -5.27
C THR A 3 -2.22 24.67 -5.83
N LEU A 4 -2.33 23.35 -6.07
CA LEU A 4 -1.32 22.56 -6.74
C LEU A 4 -1.57 22.60 -8.25
N GLU A 5 -0.63 23.12 -9.00
CA GLU A 5 -0.63 23.04 -10.45
C GLU A 5 0.12 21.77 -10.89
N LEU A 6 -0.56 20.86 -11.58
CA LEU A 6 -0.08 19.52 -11.91
C LEU A 6 0.12 19.39 -13.42
N PHE A 7 1.37 19.54 -13.86
CA PHE A 7 1.76 19.39 -15.26
C PHE A 7 2.73 18.22 -15.43
N TYR A 8 2.74 17.61 -16.61
CA TYR A 8 3.67 16.53 -16.99
C TYR A 8 3.66 15.35 -16.02
N PRO A 9 2.59 14.55 -15.99
CA PRO A 9 2.54 13.36 -15.15
C PRO A 9 3.63 12.37 -15.56
N GLN A 10 4.35 11.84 -14.56
CA GLN A 10 5.51 10.98 -14.74
C GLN A 10 5.36 9.71 -13.92
N ILE A 11 5.97 8.63 -14.41
CA ILE A 11 6.09 7.32 -13.75
C ILE A 11 7.56 7.00 -13.60
N ALA A 12 7.94 6.51 -12.41
CA ALA A 12 9.21 5.83 -12.21
C ALA A 12 8.92 4.49 -11.50
N ALA A 13 8.97 3.40 -12.26
CA ALA A 13 8.75 2.07 -11.72
C ALA A 13 10.08 1.33 -11.64
N ARG A 14 10.39 0.74 -10.47
CA ARG A 14 11.62 -0.04 -10.24
C ARG A 14 11.25 -1.47 -9.87
N ALA A 15 11.97 -2.44 -10.44
CA ALA A 15 11.88 -3.84 -10.05
C ALA A 15 13.27 -4.49 -10.16
N GLY A 16 13.82 -4.94 -9.04
CA GLY A 16 15.21 -5.41 -8.95
C GLY A 16 16.20 -4.35 -9.45
N PRO A 17 17.08 -4.69 -10.40
CA PRO A 17 18.05 -3.76 -10.97
C PRO A 17 17.49 -2.87 -12.09
N TYR A 18 16.21 -3.03 -12.46
CA TYR A 18 15.61 -2.36 -13.61
C TYR A 18 14.77 -1.17 -13.19
N THR A 19 14.81 -0.11 -14.01
CA THR A 19 13.97 1.09 -13.85
C THR A 19 13.25 1.38 -15.16
N PHE A 20 11.97 1.73 -15.07
CA PHE A 20 11.10 2.02 -16.20
C PHE A 20 10.45 3.39 -15.99
N ASP A 21 10.65 4.30 -16.91
CA ASP A 21 10.06 5.65 -16.96
C ASP A 21 9.03 5.81 -18.08
N ARG A 22 8.95 4.81 -18.98
CA ARG A 22 8.07 4.78 -20.16
C ARG A 22 7.86 3.36 -20.66
N GLY A 23 6.88 3.17 -21.54
CA GLY A 23 6.59 1.85 -22.14
C GLY A 23 5.96 0.88 -21.14
N VAL A 24 5.45 1.38 -20.02
CA VAL A 24 4.79 0.61 -18.98
C VAL A 24 3.42 1.17 -18.63
N GLU A 25 2.52 0.28 -18.33
CA GLU A 25 1.26 0.55 -17.66
C GLU A 25 1.38 0.06 -16.22
N ILE A 26 0.81 0.82 -15.30
CA ILE A 26 0.83 0.48 -13.89
C ILE A 26 -0.59 0.33 -13.36
N GLU A 27 -0.72 -0.52 -12.35
CA GLU A 27 -1.89 -0.58 -11.47
C GLU A 27 -1.38 -0.75 -10.03
N VAL A 28 -1.70 0.19 -9.17
CA VAL A 28 -1.33 0.18 -7.75
C VAL A 28 -2.62 0.15 -6.94
N TYR A 29 -2.75 -0.84 -6.09
CA TYR A 29 -3.88 -1.03 -5.18
C TYR A 29 -3.40 -0.95 -3.75
N SER A 30 -4.00 -0.05 -2.97
CA SER A 30 -3.69 0.13 -1.55
C SER A 30 -4.98 0.31 -0.76
N ALA A 31 -5.22 -0.51 0.27
CA ALA A 31 -6.44 -0.45 1.05
C ALA A 31 -6.22 -0.87 2.51
N LYS A 32 -6.77 -0.09 3.44
CA LYS A 32 -6.69 -0.33 4.88
C LYS A 32 -7.21 -1.71 5.32
N THR A 33 -8.19 -2.26 4.61
CA THR A 33 -8.83 -3.54 4.92
C THR A 33 -8.33 -4.68 4.04
N SER A 34 -7.40 -4.42 3.14
CA SER A 34 -6.75 -5.45 2.34
C SER A 34 -5.73 -6.20 3.19
N TYR A 35 -5.58 -7.49 2.89
CA TYR A 35 -4.55 -8.31 3.51
C TYR A 35 -3.13 -7.83 3.15
N PHE A 36 -2.95 -7.25 1.96
CA PHE A 36 -1.72 -6.66 1.46
C PHE A 36 -2.03 -5.63 0.38
N ASP A 37 -1.14 -4.67 0.22
CA ASP A 37 -1.12 -3.81 -0.94
C ASP A 37 -0.35 -4.50 -2.08
N TRP A 38 -0.77 -4.24 -3.31
CA TRP A 38 -0.15 -4.85 -4.47
C TRP A 38 -0.04 -3.86 -5.63
N ALA A 39 0.91 -4.14 -6.51
CA ALA A 39 1.02 -3.42 -7.76
C ALA A 39 1.34 -4.35 -8.93
N LYS A 40 1.05 -3.88 -10.12
CA LYS A 40 1.35 -4.53 -11.38
C LYS A 40 2.08 -3.55 -12.29
N ILE A 41 3.08 -4.06 -13.00
CA ILE A 41 3.75 -3.35 -14.08
C ILE A 41 3.56 -4.21 -15.32
N ARG A 42 2.87 -3.68 -16.33
CA ARG A 42 2.67 -4.30 -17.64
C ARG A 42 3.49 -3.57 -18.68
N PHE A 43 4.07 -4.28 -19.60
CA PHE A 43 4.77 -3.68 -20.73
C PHE A 43 3.80 -3.45 -21.88
N THR A 44 3.91 -2.27 -22.52
CA THR A 44 3.12 -1.98 -23.73
C THR A 44 3.56 -2.91 -24.87
N GLU A 45 2.70 -3.14 -25.85
CA GLU A 45 2.99 -4.01 -27.00
C GLU A 45 4.28 -3.62 -27.75
N GLN A 46 4.63 -2.34 -27.73
CA GLN A 46 5.82 -1.79 -28.39
C GLN A 46 7.10 -1.97 -27.57
N PHE A 47 6.99 -2.29 -26.29
CA PHE A 47 8.12 -2.40 -25.38
C PHE A 47 8.06 -3.70 -24.59
N GLN A 48 8.80 -4.71 -25.06
CA GLN A 48 8.89 -6.02 -24.43
C GLN A 48 10.33 -6.33 -24.03
N PRO A 49 10.79 -5.80 -22.89
CA PRO A 49 12.17 -5.99 -22.47
C PRO A 49 12.42 -7.45 -22.05
N LYS A 50 13.57 -7.99 -22.46
CA LYS A 50 14.08 -9.26 -21.93
C LYS A 50 14.74 -8.99 -20.59
N LEU A 51 14.07 -9.29 -19.49
CA LEU A 51 14.61 -9.14 -18.16
C LEU A 51 14.23 -10.34 -17.30
N THR A 52 15.01 -10.57 -16.26
CA THR A 52 14.80 -11.64 -15.30
C THR A 52 14.74 -11.04 -13.91
N LEU A 53 13.68 -11.36 -13.18
CA LEU A 53 13.48 -10.95 -11.79
C LEU A 53 13.29 -12.19 -10.92
N ALA A 54 13.93 -12.19 -9.78
CA ALA A 54 13.69 -13.18 -8.76
C ALA A 54 12.53 -12.76 -7.84
N ARG A 55 11.89 -13.75 -7.22
CA ARG A 55 10.99 -13.49 -6.09
C ARG A 55 11.76 -12.74 -5.00
N LYS A 56 11.14 -11.73 -4.38
CA LYS A 56 11.73 -10.83 -3.37
C LYS A 56 12.75 -9.83 -3.91
N ASP A 57 12.96 -9.71 -5.21
CA ASP A 57 13.66 -8.52 -5.70
C ASP A 57 12.89 -7.27 -5.25
N PRO A 58 13.59 -6.24 -4.72
CA PRO A 58 12.94 -5.03 -4.24
C PRO A 58 12.26 -4.29 -5.40
N ALA A 59 11.11 -3.69 -5.11
CA ALA A 59 10.34 -2.96 -6.11
C ALA A 59 9.69 -1.71 -5.50
N ALA A 60 9.56 -0.67 -6.31
CA ALA A 60 8.88 0.56 -5.95
C ALA A 60 8.23 1.20 -7.18
N ILE A 61 7.12 1.89 -6.96
CA ILE A 61 6.48 2.74 -7.98
C ILE A 61 6.33 4.12 -7.41
N GLU A 62 6.85 5.08 -8.14
CA GLU A 62 6.75 6.51 -7.86
C GLU A 62 5.95 7.17 -8.96
N LEU A 63 5.03 8.04 -8.59
CA LEU A 63 4.28 8.89 -9.51
C LEU A 63 4.57 10.34 -9.19
N GLY A 64 4.65 11.18 -10.20
CA GLY A 64 5.04 12.55 -9.99
C GLY A 64 4.54 13.52 -11.04
N TYR A 65 4.88 14.78 -10.82
CA TYR A 65 4.67 15.91 -11.71
C TYR A 65 5.86 16.85 -11.64
N ASN A 66 6.28 17.39 -12.80
CA ASN A 66 7.36 18.37 -12.85
C ASN A 66 8.64 17.89 -12.12
N ASP A 67 9.02 16.63 -12.31
CA ASP A 67 10.16 15.97 -11.67
C ASP A 67 10.11 15.87 -10.13
N VAL A 68 8.95 16.12 -9.52
CA VAL A 68 8.70 15.85 -8.10
C VAL A 68 7.89 14.57 -7.98
N PHE A 69 8.51 13.54 -7.38
CA PHE A 69 7.94 12.20 -7.27
C PHE A 69 7.49 11.88 -5.85
N GLU A 70 6.39 11.13 -5.75
CA GLU A 70 5.90 10.52 -4.52
C GLU A 70 5.87 9.00 -4.69
N GLU A 71 6.42 8.27 -3.73
CA GLU A 71 6.35 6.82 -3.72
C GLU A 71 4.91 6.38 -3.41
N VAL A 72 4.25 5.74 -4.38
CA VAL A 72 2.88 5.22 -4.23
C VAL A 72 2.83 3.76 -3.85
N PHE A 73 3.93 3.05 -4.07
CA PHE A 73 4.08 1.64 -3.71
C PHE A 73 5.55 1.33 -3.42
N SER A 74 5.79 0.58 -2.34
CA SER A 74 7.06 -0.11 -2.09
C SER A 74 6.78 -1.57 -1.70
N GLY A 75 7.72 -2.44 -2.00
CA GLY A 75 7.59 -3.86 -1.73
C GLY A 75 8.54 -4.71 -2.55
N TYR A 76 8.04 -5.86 -3.00
CA TYR A 76 8.85 -6.91 -3.59
C TYR A 76 8.17 -7.57 -4.78
N VAL A 77 8.96 -8.11 -5.69
CA VAL A 77 8.49 -9.00 -6.77
C VAL A 77 7.86 -10.25 -6.13
N ALA A 78 6.56 -10.44 -6.37
CA ALA A 78 5.79 -11.52 -5.75
C ALA A 78 6.00 -12.89 -6.40
N LYS A 79 6.34 -12.90 -7.70
CA LYS A 79 6.61 -14.13 -8.48
C LYS A 79 7.82 -13.91 -9.37
N PRO A 80 8.67 -14.93 -9.58
CA PRO A 80 9.75 -14.81 -10.55
C PRO A 80 9.21 -14.40 -11.92
N TYR A 81 9.93 -13.52 -12.60
CA TYR A 81 9.60 -13.06 -13.94
C TYR A 81 10.77 -13.33 -14.90
N ASN A 82 10.48 -14.00 -16.02
CA ASN A 82 11.46 -14.30 -17.07
C ASN A 82 10.86 -13.86 -18.41
N GLY A 83 10.89 -12.56 -18.68
CA GLY A 83 10.19 -11.89 -19.76
C GLY A 83 10.23 -12.54 -21.12
N GLY A 84 9.22 -12.28 -21.94
CA GLY A 84 9.10 -12.69 -23.35
C GLY A 84 7.75 -13.25 -23.76
N GLY A 85 6.71 -13.20 -22.91
CA GLY A 85 5.34 -13.62 -23.22
C GLY A 85 4.45 -12.47 -23.71
N PHE A 86 3.37 -12.82 -24.40
CA PHE A 86 2.30 -11.87 -24.71
C PHE A 86 1.50 -11.57 -23.44
N MET A 87 1.35 -10.31 -23.07
CA MET A 87 0.72 -9.82 -21.82
C MET A 87 1.51 -10.10 -20.53
N ASP A 88 2.82 -9.98 -20.59
CA ASP A 88 3.67 -10.15 -19.42
C ASP A 88 3.46 -9.02 -18.40
N GLU A 89 3.15 -9.41 -17.18
CA GLU A 89 3.07 -8.48 -16.04
C GLU A 89 4.01 -8.88 -14.90
N ILE A 90 4.66 -7.90 -14.31
CA ILE A 90 5.39 -8.06 -13.06
C ILE A 90 4.39 -7.80 -11.93
N THR A 91 4.15 -8.81 -11.10
CA THR A 91 3.29 -8.69 -9.93
C THR A 91 4.13 -8.36 -8.72
N LEU A 92 3.78 -7.30 -8.02
CA LEU A 92 4.43 -6.81 -6.83
C LEU A 92 3.51 -6.96 -5.62
N LYS A 93 4.11 -7.15 -4.44
CA LYS A 93 3.43 -7.23 -3.15
C LYS A 93 4.23 -6.45 -2.12
N ASP A 94 3.54 -5.79 -1.21
CA ASP A 94 4.16 -5.02 -0.13
C ASP A 94 4.96 -5.90 0.85
N GLU A 95 5.42 -5.33 1.94
CA GLU A 95 6.20 -6.00 2.98
C GLU A 95 5.46 -7.15 3.66
N MET A 96 4.15 -7.30 3.48
CA MET A 96 3.39 -8.49 3.94
C MET A 96 3.95 -9.78 3.35
N LEU A 97 4.58 -9.73 2.16
CA LEU A 97 5.28 -10.88 1.58
C LEU A 97 6.35 -11.44 2.52
N LEU A 98 7.09 -10.58 3.22
CA LEU A 98 8.11 -11.00 4.18
C LEU A 98 7.46 -11.63 5.42
N LEU A 99 6.34 -11.08 5.88
CA LEU A 99 5.60 -11.62 7.04
C LEU A 99 5.01 -13.00 6.75
N GLU A 100 4.52 -13.22 5.52
CA GLU A 100 3.99 -14.53 5.10
C GLU A 100 5.06 -15.63 5.09
N GLU A 101 6.29 -15.27 4.77
CA GLU A 101 7.38 -16.24 4.58
C GLU A 101 8.23 -16.46 5.83
N THR A 102 8.17 -15.54 6.80
CA THR A 102 8.94 -15.67 8.04
C THR A 102 8.20 -16.51 9.04
N GLN A 103 8.82 -17.62 9.45
CA GLN A 103 8.27 -18.57 10.41
C GLN A 103 8.70 -18.23 11.84
N ILE A 104 7.76 -18.27 12.77
CA ILE A 104 7.97 -18.09 14.20
C ILE A 104 7.73 -19.43 14.91
N ASN A 105 8.70 -19.84 15.70
CA ASN A 105 8.58 -21.01 16.57
C ASN A 105 9.25 -20.70 17.90
N ASN A 106 8.52 -20.07 18.81
CA ASN A 106 9.04 -19.64 20.12
C ASN A 106 7.95 -19.67 21.19
N THR A 107 8.35 -19.65 22.46
CA THR A 107 7.46 -19.46 23.60
C THR A 107 7.85 -18.18 24.32
N PHE A 108 6.90 -17.26 24.41
CA PHE A 108 7.07 -15.97 25.06
C PHE A 108 6.62 -16.07 26.53
N LEU A 109 7.40 -15.48 27.42
CA LEU A 109 7.16 -15.46 28.86
C LEU A 109 7.09 -14.01 29.33
N ASP A 110 6.16 -13.71 30.23
CA ASP A 110 5.97 -12.41 30.87
C ASP A 110 6.05 -11.25 29.86
N THR A 111 5.18 -11.29 28.84
CA THR A 111 5.28 -10.47 27.63
C THR A 111 3.99 -9.73 27.30
N THR A 112 4.11 -8.63 26.58
CA THR A 112 3.03 -7.81 26.05
C THR A 112 2.85 -8.02 24.54
N PRO A 113 1.70 -7.61 23.93
CA PRO A 113 1.50 -7.68 22.49
C PRO A 113 2.56 -6.90 21.70
N GLN A 114 2.92 -5.71 22.17
CA GLN A 114 3.89 -4.84 21.50
C GLN A 114 5.27 -5.48 21.39
N GLU A 115 5.73 -6.09 22.47
CA GLU A 115 7.03 -6.80 22.50
C GLU A 115 7.04 -7.97 21.53
N MET A 116 5.95 -8.76 21.51
CA MET A 116 5.84 -9.89 20.60
C MET A 116 5.80 -9.43 19.14
N ILE A 117 4.98 -8.44 18.80
CA ILE A 117 4.88 -7.92 17.44
C ILE A 117 6.21 -7.31 16.99
N SER A 118 6.89 -6.54 17.85
CA SER A 118 8.22 -6.00 17.58
C SER A 118 9.23 -7.13 17.27
N TYR A 119 9.20 -8.20 18.05
CA TYR A 119 10.05 -9.37 17.81
C TYR A 119 9.73 -10.02 16.46
N PHE A 120 8.45 -10.21 16.12
CA PHE A 120 8.04 -10.83 14.86
C PHE A 120 8.52 -10.03 13.65
N LEU A 121 8.35 -8.71 13.69
CA LEU A 121 8.80 -7.82 12.63
C LEU A 121 10.33 -7.84 12.48
N ALA A 122 11.06 -7.85 13.59
CA ALA A 122 12.52 -7.98 13.58
C ALA A 122 12.98 -9.31 12.94
N GLN A 123 12.27 -10.43 13.22
CA GLN A 123 12.55 -11.71 12.56
C GLN A 123 12.31 -11.66 11.04
N ALA A 124 11.34 -10.87 10.60
CA ALA A 124 11.07 -10.63 9.17
C ALA A 124 12.03 -9.60 8.54
N GLY A 125 12.99 -9.06 9.30
CA GLY A 125 13.94 -8.04 8.81
C GLY A 125 13.36 -6.63 8.74
N LEU A 126 12.23 -6.38 9.40
CA LEU A 126 11.52 -5.09 9.37
C LEU A 126 11.78 -4.31 10.66
N SER A 127 12.15 -3.03 10.51
CA SER A 127 12.46 -2.14 11.65
C SER A 127 11.56 -0.90 11.71
N LYS A 128 10.89 -0.55 10.61
CA LYS A 128 10.00 0.62 10.56
C LYS A 128 8.61 0.23 11.03
N MET A 129 8.21 0.64 12.23
CA MET A 129 6.91 0.30 12.79
C MET A 129 6.35 1.43 13.66
N LYS A 130 5.02 1.54 13.69
CA LYS A 130 4.23 2.36 14.60
C LYS A 130 3.24 1.44 15.32
N LEU A 131 3.48 1.18 16.60
CA LEU A 131 2.65 0.30 17.42
C LEU A 131 1.82 1.14 18.38
N SER A 132 0.57 0.72 18.60
CA SER A 132 -0.34 1.37 19.54
C SER A 132 0.27 1.49 20.94
N ALA A 133 0.13 2.66 21.52
CA ALA A 133 0.51 2.93 22.90
C ALA A 133 -0.50 2.39 23.94
N THR A 134 -1.57 1.70 23.49
CA THR A 134 -2.56 1.08 24.40
C THR A 134 -1.87 0.07 25.31
N GLY A 135 -2.00 0.26 26.62
CA GLY A 135 -1.47 -0.68 27.62
C GLY A 135 -2.27 -1.98 27.64
N TYR A 136 -1.56 -3.10 27.57
CA TYR A 136 -2.14 -4.44 27.73
C TYR A 136 -1.48 -5.13 28.91
N PRO A 137 -2.22 -5.99 29.65
CA PRO A 137 -1.62 -6.76 30.75
C PRO A 137 -0.63 -7.79 30.17
N GLU A 138 0.45 -8.00 30.89
CA GLU A 138 1.42 -9.07 30.57
C GLU A 138 0.77 -10.45 30.66
N ARG A 139 1.17 -11.34 29.76
CA ARG A 139 0.86 -12.77 29.84
C ARG A 139 2.08 -13.56 30.28
N LYS A 140 1.86 -14.42 31.27
CA LYS A 140 2.92 -15.28 31.81
C LYS A 140 3.51 -16.22 30.75
N ARG A 141 2.67 -16.67 29.79
CA ARG A 141 3.12 -17.58 28.74
C ARG A 141 2.22 -17.54 27.51
N LEU A 142 2.82 -17.42 26.32
CA LEU A 142 2.15 -17.60 25.03
C LEU A 142 3.07 -18.37 24.06
N PRO A 143 2.76 -19.63 23.73
CA PRO A 143 3.50 -20.39 22.73
C PRO A 143 3.03 -20.02 21.33
N ILE A 144 3.95 -19.71 20.43
CA ILE A 144 3.76 -19.58 18.99
C ILE A 144 4.51 -20.73 18.33
N ARG A 145 3.82 -21.62 17.64
CA ARG A 145 4.43 -22.85 17.10
C ARG A 145 4.19 -22.95 15.60
N GLN A 146 5.28 -22.89 14.84
CA GLN A 146 5.27 -23.05 13.37
C GLN A 146 4.21 -22.19 12.68
N MET A 147 4.13 -20.91 13.06
CA MET A 147 3.22 -19.91 12.48
C MET A 147 4.04 -18.92 11.65
N ASN A 148 3.52 -18.50 10.50
CA ASN A 148 4.09 -17.33 9.87
C ASN A 148 3.79 -16.07 10.71
N VAL A 149 4.48 -14.96 10.44
CA VAL A 149 4.34 -13.75 11.28
C VAL A 149 2.90 -13.24 11.32
N ILE A 150 2.14 -13.33 10.22
CA ILE A 150 0.75 -12.87 10.18
C ILE A 150 -0.13 -13.74 11.09
N GLU A 151 0.03 -15.05 11.02
CA GLU A 151 -0.66 -15.99 11.93
C GLU A 151 -0.27 -15.74 13.39
N ALA A 152 1.02 -15.45 13.64
CA ALA A 152 1.52 -15.13 14.98
C ALA A 152 0.90 -13.83 15.52
N ILE A 153 0.78 -12.76 14.69
CA ILE A 153 0.09 -11.51 15.06
C ILE A 153 -1.40 -11.80 15.36
N ASN A 154 -2.07 -12.61 14.53
CA ASN A 154 -3.46 -12.99 14.77
C ASN A 154 -3.62 -13.82 16.08
N ALA A 155 -2.64 -14.66 16.42
CA ALA A 155 -2.63 -15.38 17.71
C ALA A 155 -2.47 -14.41 18.90
N VAL A 156 -1.65 -13.37 18.74
CA VAL A 156 -1.56 -12.28 19.73
C VAL A 156 -2.89 -11.55 19.85
N HIS A 157 -3.53 -11.17 18.73
CA HIS A 157 -4.84 -10.55 18.73
C HIS A 157 -5.89 -11.37 19.46
N ALA A 158 -5.93 -12.68 19.19
CA ALA A 158 -6.84 -13.60 19.88
C ALA A 158 -6.56 -13.67 21.37
N ALA A 159 -5.27 -13.72 21.76
CA ALA A 159 -4.85 -13.86 23.16
C ALA A 159 -5.25 -12.64 24.01
N TRP A 160 -5.21 -11.41 23.49
CA TRP A 160 -5.58 -10.19 24.20
C TRP A 160 -6.93 -9.60 23.79
N ASN A 161 -7.71 -10.28 22.92
CA ASN A 161 -8.96 -9.78 22.35
C ASN A 161 -8.81 -8.43 21.64
N ILE A 162 -7.73 -8.27 20.87
CA ILE A 162 -7.42 -7.05 20.12
C ILE A 162 -8.23 -7.04 18.82
N LYS A 163 -8.88 -5.89 18.51
CA LYS A 163 -9.72 -5.72 17.31
C LYS A 163 -9.13 -4.76 16.29
N GLN A 164 -8.06 -4.06 16.66
CA GLN A 164 -7.45 -3.07 15.78
C GLN A 164 -6.74 -3.76 14.60
N PRO A 165 -6.78 -3.14 13.41
CA PRO A 165 -6.11 -3.67 12.23
C PRO A 165 -4.60 -3.44 12.29
N PHE A 166 -3.89 -4.16 11.43
CA PHE A 166 -2.51 -3.88 11.09
C PHE A 166 -2.37 -3.86 9.56
N PHE A 167 -1.47 -3.03 9.06
CA PHE A 167 -1.22 -2.85 7.63
C PHE A 167 0.12 -2.15 7.40
N PHE A 168 0.59 -2.15 6.16
CA PHE A 168 1.70 -1.31 5.72
C PHE A 168 1.19 -0.05 5.02
N SER A 169 1.92 1.04 5.17
CA SER A 169 1.74 2.26 4.40
C SER A 169 3.08 2.97 4.26
N GLY A 170 3.56 3.17 3.02
CA GLY A 170 4.87 3.78 2.76
C GLY A 170 6.02 3.02 3.42
N GLY A 171 6.02 1.69 3.37
CA GLY A 171 7.06 0.85 3.94
C GLY A 171 7.13 0.85 5.49
N VAL A 172 6.11 1.40 6.16
CA VAL A 172 6.01 1.40 7.63
C VAL A 172 4.86 0.49 8.05
N PHE A 173 5.11 -0.39 9.01
CA PHE A 173 4.09 -1.23 9.63
C PHE A 173 3.31 -0.43 10.67
N TYR A 174 2.00 -0.41 10.56
CA TYR A 174 1.08 0.20 11.50
C TYR A 174 0.26 -0.87 12.22
N TRP A 175 0.19 -0.80 13.53
CA TRP A 175 -0.63 -1.66 14.37
C TRP A 175 -1.42 -0.82 15.38
N GLY A 176 -2.71 -0.65 15.10
CA GLY A 176 -3.59 0.20 15.91
C GLY A 176 -3.29 1.71 15.84
N GLU A 177 -2.42 2.10 14.92
CA GLU A 177 -2.04 3.49 14.66
C GLU A 177 -2.41 3.86 13.21
N LYS A 178 -2.34 5.14 12.88
CA LYS A 178 -2.59 5.65 11.53
C LYS A 178 -1.37 6.43 11.03
N PRO A 179 -1.16 6.46 9.69
CA PRO A 179 -0.18 7.36 9.09
C PRO A 179 -0.46 8.82 9.49
N GLU A 180 0.61 9.56 9.76
CA GLU A 180 0.53 10.99 9.98
C GLU A 180 0.16 11.69 8.68
N GLN A 181 -0.68 12.72 8.76
CA GLN A 181 -1.12 13.49 7.62
C GLN A 181 -0.96 14.99 7.93
N GLU A 182 -0.11 15.65 7.17
CA GLU A 182 0.16 17.09 7.37
C GLU A 182 -0.88 17.97 6.67
N LYS A 183 -1.43 17.52 5.53
CA LYS A 183 -2.35 18.32 4.70
C LYS A 183 -3.62 17.53 4.38
N THR A 184 -4.78 18.17 4.45
CA THR A 184 -6.04 17.62 3.95
C THR A 184 -6.24 18.05 2.50
N TYR A 185 -6.37 17.09 1.59
CA TYR A 185 -6.59 17.35 0.16
C TYR A 185 -8.06 17.57 -0.12
N ILE A 186 -8.35 18.55 -0.98
CA ILE A 186 -9.71 18.95 -1.34
C ILE A 186 -10.00 18.52 -2.76
N PHE A 187 -11.10 17.78 -2.91
CA PHE A 187 -11.65 17.36 -4.21
C PHE A 187 -12.96 18.10 -4.44
N GLU A 188 -13.01 18.86 -5.54
CA GLU A 188 -14.13 19.76 -5.85
C GLU A 188 -14.68 19.49 -7.24
N TYR A 189 -16.01 19.41 -7.34
CA TYR A 189 -16.73 19.22 -8.60
C TYR A 189 -16.46 20.37 -9.58
N GLY A 190 -16.16 20.01 -10.82
CA GLY A 190 -15.79 20.98 -11.86
C GLY A 190 -14.35 21.50 -11.78
N VAL A 191 -13.54 21.04 -10.79
CA VAL A 191 -12.14 21.43 -10.64
C VAL A 191 -11.23 20.22 -10.85
N ASN A 192 -11.31 19.22 -9.97
CA ASN A 192 -10.41 18.06 -9.98
C ASN A 192 -11.12 16.70 -9.80
N ILE A 193 -12.45 16.69 -9.73
CA ILE A 193 -13.23 15.44 -9.78
C ILE A 193 -13.59 15.15 -11.23
N ILE A 194 -13.11 14.04 -11.78
CA ILE A 194 -13.45 13.54 -13.12
C ILE A 194 -14.78 12.81 -13.07
N ALA A 195 -14.94 11.92 -12.11
CA ALA A 195 -16.18 11.16 -11.90
C ALA A 195 -16.42 10.89 -10.41
N LEU A 196 -17.68 10.79 -10.03
CA LEU A 196 -18.10 10.36 -8.69
C LEU A 196 -19.27 9.40 -8.82
N THR A 197 -19.06 8.16 -8.39
CA THR A 197 -20.03 7.06 -8.47
C THR A 197 -20.15 6.36 -7.12
N ARG A 198 -21.20 5.54 -6.95
CA ARG A 198 -21.37 4.72 -5.76
C ARG A 198 -21.22 3.25 -6.14
N VAL A 199 -20.24 2.57 -5.53
CA VAL A 199 -19.88 1.19 -5.82
C VAL A 199 -19.85 0.40 -4.51
N GLY A 200 -20.67 -0.65 -4.39
CA GLY A 200 -20.65 -1.54 -3.21
C GLY A 200 -20.92 -0.83 -1.87
N GLY A 201 -21.67 0.28 -1.89
CA GLY A 201 -21.98 1.05 -0.68
C GLY A 201 -21.00 2.17 -0.35
N ALA A 202 -19.81 2.20 -0.95
CA ALA A 202 -18.81 3.26 -0.83
C ALA A 202 -18.91 4.26 -2.00
N TRP A 203 -18.39 5.46 -1.81
CA TRP A 203 -18.17 6.41 -2.89
C TRP A 203 -16.84 6.11 -3.58
N GLU A 204 -16.85 6.07 -4.90
CA GLU A 204 -15.67 6.04 -5.77
C GLU A 204 -15.54 7.41 -6.44
N LEU A 205 -14.46 8.12 -6.11
CA LEU A 205 -14.06 9.38 -6.70
C LEU A 205 -12.89 9.13 -7.65
N GLU A 206 -13.04 9.49 -8.92
CA GLU A 206 -11.95 9.46 -9.90
C GLU A 206 -11.40 10.87 -10.11
N THR A 207 -10.08 10.99 -10.06
CA THR A 207 -9.33 12.23 -10.26
C THR A 207 -8.13 12.01 -11.18
N VAL A 208 -7.41 13.08 -11.54
CA VAL A 208 -6.08 12.99 -12.13
C VAL A 208 -5.13 12.23 -11.18
N SER A 209 -3.91 11.93 -11.61
CA SER A 209 -2.94 11.29 -10.70
C SER A 209 -2.80 12.09 -9.40
N ALA A 210 -3.08 11.45 -8.27
CA ALA A 210 -2.99 12.06 -6.95
C ALA A 210 -2.08 11.20 -6.04
N PRO A 211 -0.76 11.16 -6.31
CA PRO A 211 0.18 10.24 -5.66
C PRO A 211 0.36 10.51 -4.16
N PHE A 212 0.00 11.69 -3.70
CA PHE A 212 0.05 12.12 -2.31
C PHE A 212 -1.12 11.61 -1.45
N VAL A 213 -2.15 10.98 -2.05
CA VAL A 213 -3.29 10.43 -1.30
C VAL A 213 -3.04 8.96 -0.99
N ARG A 214 -3.20 8.59 0.28
CA ARG A 214 -3.07 7.21 0.77
C ARG A 214 -4.35 6.77 1.48
N HIS A 215 -4.57 5.46 1.62
CA HIS A 215 -5.62 4.99 2.52
C HIS A 215 -5.39 5.52 3.95
N SER A 216 -6.43 5.60 4.74
CA SER A 216 -6.43 6.19 6.10
C SER A 216 -6.21 7.71 6.16
N HIS A 217 -5.89 8.39 5.04
CA HIS A 217 -5.90 9.85 4.98
C HIS A 217 -7.33 10.40 5.09
N LYS A 218 -7.45 11.64 5.56
CA LYS A 218 -8.67 12.42 5.47
C LYS A 218 -8.64 13.26 4.20
N ILE A 219 -9.77 13.32 3.51
CA ILE A 219 -10.00 14.17 2.34
C ILE A 219 -11.24 15.01 2.57
N SER A 220 -11.28 16.18 1.94
CA SER A 220 -12.49 17.01 1.86
C SER A 220 -13.08 16.90 0.45
N VAL A 221 -14.34 16.52 0.36
CA VAL A 221 -15.05 16.40 -0.93
C VAL A 221 -16.13 17.46 -0.99
N LYS A 222 -16.18 18.18 -2.11
CA LYS A 222 -17.21 19.18 -2.43
C LYS A 222 -17.88 18.81 -3.74
N HIS A 223 -18.99 18.08 -3.67
CA HIS A 223 -19.73 17.63 -4.84
C HIS A 223 -21.23 17.70 -4.56
N PRO A 224 -22.13 18.02 -5.56
CA PRO A 224 -23.58 18.07 -5.35
C PRO A 224 -24.20 16.80 -4.77
N LYS A 225 -23.62 15.62 -5.04
CA LYS A 225 -24.10 14.33 -4.52
C LYS A 225 -23.62 14.03 -3.11
N VAL A 226 -22.45 14.52 -2.71
CA VAL A 226 -21.85 14.30 -1.39
C VAL A 226 -20.84 15.38 -1.09
N SER A 227 -20.88 15.93 0.14
CA SER A 227 -19.95 16.96 0.59
C SER A 227 -19.59 16.73 2.04
N GLY A 228 -18.32 16.93 2.41
CA GLY A 228 -17.82 16.73 3.78
C GLY A 228 -16.39 16.24 3.83
N GLU A 229 -15.97 15.89 5.06
CA GLU A 229 -14.67 15.23 5.30
C GLU A 229 -14.88 13.72 5.40
N PHE A 230 -14.02 12.97 4.74
CA PHE A 230 -14.09 11.50 4.69
C PHE A 230 -12.71 10.89 4.91
N GLU A 231 -12.68 9.71 5.52
CA GLU A 231 -11.47 8.88 5.62
C GLU A 231 -11.39 7.99 4.37
N VAL A 232 -10.23 8.01 3.72
CA VAL A 232 -9.95 7.17 2.56
C VAL A 232 -9.81 5.71 2.98
N ALA A 233 -10.69 4.87 2.47
CA ALA A 233 -10.66 3.42 2.72
C ALA A 233 -9.70 2.69 1.76
N LYS A 234 -9.65 3.13 0.50
CA LYS A 234 -8.86 2.50 -0.56
C LYS A 234 -8.44 3.53 -1.60
N VAL A 235 -7.26 3.34 -2.18
CA VAL A 235 -6.74 4.09 -3.33
C VAL A 235 -6.33 3.11 -4.41
N VAL A 236 -6.69 3.42 -5.66
CA VAL A 236 -6.21 2.71 -6.84
C VAL A 236 -5.64 3.71 -7.81
N SER A 237 -4.36 3.60 -8.13
CA SER A 237 -3.72 4.40 -9.19
C SER A 237 -3.42 3.51 -10.38
N ALA A 238 -3.89 3.90 -11.56
CA ALA A 238 -3.71 3.09 -12.76
C ALA A 238 -3.51 3.96 -14.00
N THR A 239 -2.75 3.45 -14.94
CA THR A 239 -2.71 3.95 -16.31
C THR A 239 -4.00 3.50 -17.01
N ASN A 240 -4.71 4.42 -17.67
CA ASN A 240 -5.88 4.08 -18.48
C ASN A 240 -5.50 3.77 -19.94
N ASP A 241 -6.48 3.34 -20.74
CA ASP A 241 -6.29 2.95 -22.15
C ASP A 241 -5.70 4.06 -23.03
N ASN A 242 -5.79 5.32 -22.60
CA ASN A 242 -5.22 6.48 -23.27
C ASN A 242 -3.81 6.85 -22.76
N GLY A 243 -3.23 6.04 -21.86
CA GLY A 243 -1.91 6.30 -21.26
C GLY A 243 -1.91 7.35 -20.16
N PHE A 244 -3.07 7.86 -19.72
CA PHE A 244 -3.15 8.79 -18.61
C PHE A 244 -3.21 8.08 -17.27
N ILE A 245 -2.49 8.59 -16.27
CA ILE A 245 -2.59 8.10 -14.90
C ILE A 245 -3.86 8.68 -14.27
N ARG A 246 -4.64 7.80 -13.63
CA ARG A 246 -5.84 8.14 -12.87
C ARG A 246 -5.75 7.59 -11.47
N THR A 247 -6.28 8.33 -10.51
CA THR A 247 -6.43 7.87 -9.14
C THR A 247 -7.91 7.75 -8.80
N LYS A 248 -8.30 6.57 -8.32
CA LYS A 248 -9.62 6.29 -7.78
C LYS A 248 -9.51 6.21 -6.26
N ILE A 249 -10.28 7.01 -5.58
CA ILE A 249 -10.32 7.14 -4.12
C ILE A 249 -11.66 6.62 -3.63
N TYR A 250 -11.66 5.68 -2.70
CA TYR A 250 -12.86 5.08 -2.12
C TYR A 250 -13.00 5.51 -0.65
N PHE A 251 -14.22 5.95 -0.27
CA PHE A 251 -14.54 6.45 1.06
C PHE A 251 -16.01 6.21 1.44
#